data_f8101e53abc9fcf15387b4ef9235e2ce
#
_entry.id   f8101e53abc9fcf15387b4ef9235e2ce
#
_cell.length_a   1.000
_cell.length_b   1.000
_cell.length_c   1.000
_cell.angle_alpha   90.00
_cell.angle_beta   90.00
_cell.angle_gamma   90.00
#
_symmetry.space_group_name_H-M   'P 1'
#
loop_
_entity.id
_entity.type
_entity.pdbx_description
1 polymer ?
#
loop_
_entity_poly.entity_id
_entity_poly.type
_entity_poly.pdbx_seq_one_letter_code
_entity_poly.pdbx_strand_id
1 'polypeptide(L)'
;DVKKSLEEFRPELSGLTFQTKLGSMLSKSDRMLKLGAELCPLFGFTTTETIKPFGRAVYLAKADLVTQMVTEMTSLQGIIGREYALRSGEDEVVATAIGEQYKTIPQSEIGVALALTDRLDSLVGLFSAGLAPTGTKDPFALRRAAIGVVQPLLEHDLDFDLNEAIAETAKLQPIEVSDGTRAKVLEFIEGRLRVVLRERGNAHDVVDAILGQA
;
A
#
# COMPACT_ATOMS: atom_id res chain seq x y z
N ASP A 1 14.71 8.81 21.73
CA ASP A 1 13.75 8.75 20.60
C ASP A 1 12.61 9.77 20.70
N VAL A 2 12.05 10.01 21.88
CA VAL A 2 10.86 10.89 22.05
C VAL A 2 11.14 12.38 21.71
N LYS A 3 12.39 12.77 21.55
CA LYS A 3 12.79 14.15 21.20
C LYS A 3 12.86 14.39 19.69
N LYS A 4 12.85 13.32 18.90
CA LYS A 4 12.99 13.35 17.45
C LYS A 4 11.63 13.27 16.79
N SER A 5 11.34 14.15 15.85
CA SER A 5 10.07 14.10 15.09
C SER A 5 10.04 12.88 14.16
N LEU A 6 8.84 12.48 13.75
CA LEU A 6 8.70 11.36 12.81
C LEU A 6 9.42 11.66 11.46
N GLU A 7 9.42 12.91 11.02
CA GLU A 7 10.11 13.34 9.81
C GLU A 7 11.63 13.18 9.90
N GLU A 8 12.22 13.44 11.08
CA GLU A 8 13.66 13.30 11.29
C GLU A 8 14.14 11.84 11.25
N PHE A 9 13.25 10.86 11.40
CA PHE A 9 13.56 9.44 11.22
C PHE A 9 13.57 9.01 9.75
N ARG A 10 12.84 9.72 8.88
CA ARG A 10 12.67 9.31 7.48
C ARG A 10 13.98 9.06 6.71
N PRO A 11 15.04 9.89 6.80
CA PRO A 11 16.32 9.63 6.12
C PRO A 11 16.98 8.32 6.52
N GLU A 12 16.76 7.83 7.74
CA GLU A 12 17.33 6.57 8.24
C GLU A 12 16.75 5.33 7.52
N LEU A 13 15.61 5.45 6.84
CA LEU A 13 15.05 4.41 5.97
C LEU A 13 16.01 4.01 4.84
N SER A 14 17.00 4.84 4.52
CA SER A 14 18.06 4.49 3.54
C SER A 14 18.90 3.30 3.98
N GLY A 15 19.04 3.07 5.28
CA GLY A 15 19.76 1.92 5.86
C GLY A 15 18.92 0.63 5.90
N LEU A 16 17.63 0.70 5.64
CA LEU A 16 16.73 -0.46 5.68
C LEU A 16 16.44 -0.94 4.26
N THR A 17 16.92 -2.11 3.89
CA THR A 17 16.69 -2.69 2.56
C THR A 17 15.23 -3.16 2.43
N PHE A 18 14.51 -2.68 1.41
CA PHE A 18 13.21 -3.24 1.04
C PHE A 18 13.40 -4.54 0.24
N GLN A 19 14.10 -4.44 -0.89
CA GLN A 19 14.48 -5.58 -1.71
C GLN A 19 15.67 -5.16 -2.60
N THR A 20 16.60 -6.08 -2.88
CA THR A 20 17.89 -5.74 -3.54
C THR A 20 17.74 -5.05 -4.90
N LYS A 21 16.76 -5.44 -5.72
CA LYS A 21 16.48 -4.82 -7.02
C LYS A 21 15.61 -3.56 -6.92
N LEU A 22 14.88 -3.40 -5.80
CA LEU A 22 13.91 -2.31 -5.62
C LEU A 22 14.42 -1.20 -4.69
N GLY A 23 15.59 -1.41 -4.08
CA GLY A 23 16.27 -0.42 -3.25
C GLY A 23 15.87 -0.50 -1.77
N SER A 24 16.11 0.60 -1.05
CA SER A 24 15.83 0.76 0.38
C SER A 24 14.35 1.08 0.65
N MET A 25 13.98 1.08 1.94
CA MET A 25 12.67 1.58 2.38
C MET A 25 12.51 3.07 2.09
N LEU A 26 13.59 3.86 2.08
CA LEU A 26 13.55 5.25 1.64
C LEU A 26 13.18 5.34 0.15
N SER A 27 13.84 4.53 -0.70
CA SER A 27 13.52 4.47 -2.13
C SER A 27 12.07 4.07 -2.38
N LYS A 28 11.54 3.12 -1.58
CA LYS A 28 10.11 2.74 -1.61
C LYS A 28 9.22 3.90 -1.20
N SER A 29 9.54 4.59 -0.10
CA SER A 29 8.78 5.75 0.38
C SER A 29 8.74 6.88 -0.65
N ASP A 30 9.85 7.13 -1.36
CA ASP A 30 9.93 8.12 -2.42
C ASP A 30 9.08 7.72 -3.66
N ARG A 31 9.06 6.43 -4.01
CA ARG A 31 8.15 5.92 -5.06
C ARG A 31 6.70 6.05 -4.66
N MET A 32 6.36 5.66 -3.42
CA MET A 32 5.00 5.80 -2.90
C MET A 32 4.51 7.25 -2.95
N LEU A 33 5.38 8.22 -2.65
CA LEU A 33 5.01 9.64 -2.72
C LEU A 33 4.66 10.08 -4.15
N LYS A 34 5.44 9.67 -5.14
CA LYS A 34 5.16 9.91 -6.56
C LYS A 34 3.88 9.19 -6.99
N LEU A 35 3.79 7.91 -6.66
CA LEU A 35 2.62 7.09 -6.98
C LEU A 35 1.34 7.65 -6.36
N GLY A 36 1.38 8.07 -5.10
CA GLY A 36 0.23 8.69 -4.45
C GLY A 36 -0.28 9.92 -5.19
N ALA A 37 0.63 10.75 -5.73
CA ALA A 37 0.23 11.91 -6.53
C ALA A 37 -0.49 11.49 -7.84
N GLU A 38 0.02 10.46 -8.54
CA GLU A 38 -0.61 9.92 -9.75
C GLU A 38 -1.96 9.24 -9.47
N LEU A 39 -2.12 8.63 -8.31
CA LEU A 39 -3.35 7.94 -7.93
C LEU A 39 -4.42 8.86 -7.31
N CYS A 40 -4.12 10.12 -6.98
CA CYS A 40 -5.11 11.07 -6.43
C CYS A 40 -6.43 11.11 -7.21
N PRO A 41 -6.44 11.17 -8.56
CA PRO A 41 -7.69 11.18 -9.32
C PRO A 41 -8.51 9.89 -9.14
N LEU A 42 -7.85 8.74 -9.05
CA LEU A 42 -8.51 7.44 -8.84
C LEU A 42 -9.12 7.31 -7.44
N PHE A 43 -8.58 8.03 -6.45
CA PHE A 43 -9.17 8.14 -5.11
C PHE A 43 -10.25 9.23 -5.02
N GLY A 44 -10.50 10.00 -6.09
CA GLY A 44 -11.38 11.16 -6.05
C GLY A 44 -10.79 12.36 -5.30
N PHE A 45 -9.49 12.39 -5.05
CA PHE A 45 -8.80 13.47 -4.36
C PHE A 45 -8.51 14.61 -5.34
N THR A 46 -9.36 15.63 -5.31
CA THR A 46 -9.29 16.77 -6.22
C THR A 46 -9.08 18.12 -5.50
N THR A 47 -9.18 18.13 -4.18
CA THR A 47 -9.05 19.34 -3.38
C THR A 47 -7.79 19.35 -2.52
N THR A 48 -7.35 20.54 -2.13
CA THR A 48 -6.19 20.71 -1.25
C THR A 48 -6.38 20.00 0.11
N GLU A 49 -7.62 19.96 0.59
CA GLU A 49 -8.03 19.39 1.88
C GLU A 49 -7.83 17.85 1.90
N THR A 50 -7.85 17.18 0.76
CA THR A 50 -7.57 15.74 0.63
C THR A 50 -6.15 15.46 0.18
N ILE A 51 -5.65 16.19 -0.83
CA ILE A 51 -4.32 15.96 -1.42
C ILE A 51 -3.18 16.23 -0.42
N LYS A 52 -3.22 17.33 0.34
CA LYS A 52 -2.15 17.69 1.28
C LYS A 52 -2.00 16.67 2.42
N PRO A 53 -3.06 16.31 3.18
CA PRO A 53 -2.95 15.30 4.24
C PRO A 53 -2.52 13.95 3.68
N PHE A 54 -3.03 13.54 2.51
CA PHE A 54 -2.62 12.30 1.87
C PHE A 54 -1.13 12.30 1.52
N GLY A 55 -0.63 13.32 0.83
CA GLY A 55 0.79 13.46 0.52
C GLY A 55 1.66 13.46 1.78
N ARG A 56 1.22 14.13 2.85
CA ARG A 56 1.94 14.14 4.13
C ARG A 56 1.95 12.76 4.80
N ALA A 57 0.82 12.06 4.80
CA ALA A 57 0.72 10.70 5.33
C ALA A 57 1.62 9.73 4.56
N VAL A 58 1.63 9.79 3.22
CA VAL A 58 2.53 8.96 2.39
C VAL A 58 4.00 9.28 2.67
N TYR A 59 4.35 10.56 2.80
CA TYR A 59 5.72 10.98 3.08
C TYR A 59 6.26 10.42 4.39
N LEU A 60 5.44 10.35 5.43
CA LEU A 60 5.83 9.90 6.77
C LEU A 60 5.60 8.41 7.03
N ALA A 61 4.83 7.73 6.19
CA ALA A 61 4.23 6.43 6.44
C ALA A 61 5.18 5.34 6.95
N LYS A 62 6.42 5.31 6.51
CA LYS A 62 7.39 4.26 6.83
C LYS A 62 8.44 4.69 7.87
N ALA A 63 8.41 5.94 8.30
CA ALA A 63 9.45 6.50 9.16
C ALA A 63 9.53 5.83 10.55
N ASP A 64 8.44 5.24 11.02
CA ASP A 64 8.39 4.52 12.29
C ASP A 64 9.22 3.22 12.28
N LEU A 65 9.48 2.63 11.12
CA LEU A 65 10.22 1.37 10.99
C LEU A 65 11.67 1.44 11.51
N VAL A 66 12.23 2.63 11.59
CA VAL A 66 13.60 2.86 12.09
C VAL A 66 13.62 3.42 13.51
N THR A 67 12.46 3.58 14.16
CA THR A 67 12.42 3.92 15.57
C THR A 67 12.85 2.73 16.43
N GLN A 68 13.46 3.00 17.57
CA GLN A 68 13.88 1.94 18.49
C GLN A 68 12.69 1.05 18.89
N MET A 69 11.53 1.64 19.16
CA MET A 69 10.35 0.88 19.58
C MET A 69 9.89 -0.13 18.53
N VAL A 70 9.83 0.26 17.25
CA VAL A 70 9.41 -0.67 16.18
C VAL A 70 10.52 -1.67 15.85
N THR A 71 11.80 -1.27 15.97
CA THR A 71 12.94 -2.19 15.78
C THR A 71 12.94 -3.31 16.84
N GLU A 72 12.63 -2.99 18.09
CA GLU A 72 12.54 -3.98 19.19
C GLU A 72 11.21 -4.76 19.14
N MET A 73 10.10 -4.11 18.75
CA MET A 73 8.75 -4.68 18.72
C MET A 73 8.06 -4.35 17.40
N THR A 74 8.31 -5.16 16.37
CA THR A 74 7.81 -4.94 15.00
C THR A 74 6.27 -4.91 14.91
N SER A 75 5.58 -5.51 15.87
CA SER A 75 4.11 -5.46 15.96
C SER A 75 3.55 -4.06 16.25
N LEU A 76 4.39 -3.13 16.69
CA LEU A 76 4.01 -1.75 16.97
C LEU A 76 4.10 -0.83 15.73
N GLN A 77 4.49 -1.36 14.57
CA GLN A 77 4.49 -0.58 13.32
C GLN A 77 3.11 0.01 13.03
N GLY A 78 3.07 1.24 12.57
CA GLY A 78 1.85 2.02 12.39
C GLY A 78 1.33 2.63 13.69
N ILE A 79 1.20 1.86 14.77
CA ILE A 79 0.78 2.38 16.09
C ILE A 79 1.77 3.44 16.56
N ILE A 80 3.05 3.11 16.56
CA ILE A 80 4.12 4.04 16.94
C ILE A 80 4.22 5.18 15.93
N GLY A 81 4.04 4.90 14.65
CA GLY A 81 4.00 5.94 13.61
C GLY A 81 2.94 6.99 13.90
N ARG A 82 1.71 6.57 14.27
CA ARG A 82 0.62 7.46 14.68
C ARG A 82 1.00 8.31 15.91
N GLU A 83 1.51 7.66 16.96
CA GLU A 83 1.87 8.35 18.20
C GLU A 83 2.99 9.38 18.00
N TYR A 84 4.01 9.05 17.20
CA TYR A 84 5.07 9.99 16.87
C TYR A 84 4.59 11.12 15.96
N ALA A 85 3.69 10.84 15.00
CA ALA A 85 3.08 11.88 14.18
C ALA A 85 2.34 12.91 15.04
N LEU A 86 1.46 12.47 15.94
CA LEU A 86 0.73 13.36 16.86
C LEU A 86 1.68 14.19 17.74
N ARG A 87 2.71 13.56 18.31
CA ARG A 87 3.71 14.23 19.14
C ARG A 87 4.56 15.22 18.34
N SER A 88 4.73 15.00 17.05
CA SER A 88 5.44 15.88 16.14
C SER A 88 4.59 17.06 15.67
N GLY A 89 3.30 17.11 16.06
CA GLY A 89 2.36 18.17 15.68
C GLY A 89 1.70 17.97 14.31
N GLU A 90 1.71 16.74 13.79
CA GLU A 90 0.98 16.41 12.56
C GLU A 90 -0.54 16.40 12.84
N ASP A 91 -1.31 16.73 11.80
CA ASP A 91 -2.77 16.67 11.86
C ASP A 91 -3.26 15.26 12.20
N GLU A 92 -4.35 15.15 12.96
CA GLU A 92 -4.93 13.87 13.37
C GLU A 92 -5.30 12.98 12.17
N VAL A 93 -5.72 13.58 11.06
CA VAL A 93 -6.02 12.87 9.80
C VAL A 93 -4.77 12.16 9.26
N VAL A 94 -3.63 12.83 9.26
CA VAL A 94 -2.32 12.27 8.85
C VAL A 94 -1.90 11.15 9.79
N ALA A 95 -1.96 11.40 11.09
CA ALA A 95 -1.57 10.43 12.11
C ALA A 95 -2.47 9.17 12.07
N THR A 96 -3.78 9.35 11.90
CA THR A 96 -4.74 8.24 11.77
C THR A 96 -4.43 7.37 10.56
N ALA A 97 -4.19 7.97 9.39
CA ALA A 97 -3.84 7.25 8.18
C ALA A 97 -2.55 6.43 8.35
N ILE A 98 -1.52 7.00 8.99
CA ILE A 98 -0.27 6.28 9.32
C ILE A 98 -0.57 5.08 10.24
N GLY A 99 -1.42 5.25 11.24
CA GLY A 99 -1.80 4.17 12.16
C GLY A 99 -2.58 3.04 11.49
N GLU A 100 -3.28 3.35 10.40
CA GLU A 100 -4.14 2.40 9.70
C GLU A 100 -3.48 1.68 8.52
N GLN A 101 -2.33 2.14 8.03
CA GLN A 101 -1.70 1.67 6.80
C GLN A 101 -1.48 0.14 6.73
N TYR A 102 -1.30 -0.50 7.88
CA TYR A 102 -1.08 -1.95 7.95
C TYR A 102 -2.36 -2.76 8.23
N LYS A 103 -3.48 -2.11 8.53
CA LYS A 103 -4.77 -2.80 8.66
C LYS A 103 -5.19 -3.36 7.31
N THR A 104 -5.86 -4.51 7.32
CA THR A 104 -6.43 -5.08 6.09
C THR A 104 -7.48 -4.16 5.50
N ILE A 105 -8.32 -3.57 6.35
CA ILE A 105 -9.34 -2.58 5.99
C ILE A 105 -9.12 -1.33 6.85
N PRO A 106 -8.40 -0.31 6.36
CA PRO A 106 -8.37 1.01 6.98
C PRO A 106 -9.77 1.64 6.98
N GLN A 107 -10.06 2.50 7.95
CA GLN A 107 -11.38 3.10 8.08
C GLN A 107 -11.43 4.53 7.55
N SER A 108 -10.32 5.26 7.63
CA SER A 108 -10.23 6.63 7.10
C SER A 108 -9.94 6.63 5.61
N GLU A 109 -10.51 7.58 4.89
CA GLU A 109 -10.31 7.77 3.44
C GLU A 109 -8.82 7.87 3.08
N ILE A 110 -8.08 8.71 3.79
CA ILE A 110 -6.62 8.87 3.60
C ILE A 110 -5.87 7.59 3.96
N GLY A 111 -6.32 6.86 4.98
CA GLY A 111 -5.74 5.56 5.37
C GLY A 111 -5.94 4.48 4.31
N VAL A 112 -7.10 4.44 3.67
CA VAL A 112 -7.38 3.54 2.54
C VAL A 112 -6.46 3.86 1.37
N ALA A 113 -6.37 5.13 0.95
CA ALA A 113 -5.53 5.56 -0.15
C ALA A 113 -4.03 5.26 0.12
N LEU A 114 -3.55 5.53 1.34
CA LEU A 114 -2.19 5.21 1.76
C LEU A 114 -1.91 3.69 1.69
N ALA A 115 -2.81 2.89 2.22
CA ALA A 115 -2.66 1.43 2.23
C ALA A 115 -2.69 0.83 0.83
N LEU A 116 -3.54 1.32 -0.07
CA LEU A 116 -3.59 0.90 -1.47
C LEU A 116 -2.30 1.28 -2.21
N THR A 117 -1.81 2.51 -2.02
CA THR A 117 -0.55 2.98 -2.61
C THR A 117 0.65 2.10 -2.21
N ASP A 118 0.77 1.76 -0.93
CA ASP A 118 1.83 0.87 -0.41
C ASP A 118 1.75 -0.54 -1.00
N ARG A 119 0.54 -1.10 -1.05
CA ARG A 119 0.31 -2.47 -1.55
C ARG A 119 0.52 -2.59 -3.05
N LEU A 120 0.10 -1.60 -3.83
CA LEU A 120 0.34 -1.55 -5.27
C LEU A 120 1.84 -1.46 -5.58
N ASP A 121 2.59 -0.57 -4.90
CA ASP A 121 4.05 -0.50 -5.06
C ASP A 121 4.71 -1.85 -4.74
N SER A 122 4.28 -2.51 -3.68
CA SER A 122 4.82 -3.82 -3.28
C SER A 122 4.48 -4.92 -4.28
N LEU A 123 3.22 -5.02 -4.70
CA LEU A 123 2.76 -6.06 -5.64
C LEU A 123 3.48 -5.93 -6.98
N VAL A 124 3.42 -4.75 -7.60
CA VAL A 124 4.03 -4.53 -8.92
C VAL A 124 5.55 -4.69 -8.85
N GLY A 125 6.19 -4.10 -7.84
CA GLY A 125 7.65 -4.17 -7.69
C GLY A 125 8.15 -5.60 -7.46
N LEU A 126 7.53 -6.35 -6.55
CA LEU A 126 7.98 -7.70 -6.22
C LEU A 126 7.67 -8.70 -7.34
N PHE A 127 6.56 -8.55 -8.05
CA PHE A 127 6.29 -9.35 -9.26
C PHE A 127 7.33 -9.09 -10.35
N SER A 128 7.69 -7.83 -10.61
CA SER A 128 8.73 -7.48 -11.58
C SER A 128 10.12 -7.96 -11.18
N ALA A 129 10.39 -8.07 -9.88
CA ALA A 129 11.63 -8.67 -9.37
C ALA A 129 11.66 -10.21 -9.47
N GLY A 130 10.57 -10.86 -9.92
CA GLY A 130 10.45 -12.31 -10.04
C GLY A 130 10.10 -13.02 -8.74
N LEU A 131 9.50 -12.30 -7.79
CA LEU A 131 9.20 -12.77 -6.43
C LEU A 131 7.69 -13.03 -6.21
N ALA A 132 6.97 -13.31 -7.28
CA ALA A 132 5.57 -13.74 -7.19
C ALA A 132 5.42 -14.99 -6.30
N PRO A 133 4.35 -15.10 -5.51
CA PRO A 133 4.09 -16.28 -4.69
C PRO A 133 3.98 -17.55 -5.53
N THR A 134 4.59 -18.65 -5.05
CA THR A 134 4.53 -19.95 -5.71
C THR A 134 4.11 -21.03 -4.72
N GLY A 135 3.09 -21.83 -5.04
CA GLY A 135 2.57 -22.86 -4.15
C GLY A 135 2.25 -22.30 -2.75
N THR A 136 2.88 -22.84 -1.72
CA THR A 136 2.73 -22.37 -0.33
C THR A 136 3.69 -21.25 0.05
N LYS A 137 4.68 -20.91 -0.80
CA LYS A 137 5.71 -19.91 -0.50
C LYS A 137 5.21 -18.50 -0.84
N ASP A 138 5.23 -17.63 0.15
CA ASP A 138 4.89 -16.22 0.04
C ASP A 138 5.69 -15.40 1.07
N PRO A 139 7.01 -15.25 0.88
CA PRO A 139 7.88 -14.65 1.90
C PRO A 139 7.61 -13.15 2.11
N PHE A 140 6.96 -12.49 1.14
CA PHE A 140 6.60 -11.08 1.20
C PHE A 140 5.13 -10.83 1.54
N ALA A 141 4.37 -11.89 1.88
CA ALA A 141 2.94 -11.81 2.19
C ALA A 141 2.09 -11.13 1.09
N LEU A 142 2.42 -11.36 -0.18
CA LEU A 142 1.75 -10.72 -1.32
C LEU A 142 0.28 -11.15 -1.45
N ARG A 143 -0.08 -12.37 -0.99
CA ARG A 143 -1.49 -12.77 -0.91
C ARG A 143 -2.27 -11.88 0.05
N ARG A 144 -1.67 -11.55 1.20
CA ARG A 144 -2.28 -10.61 2.16
C ARG A 144 -2.33 -9.20 1.58
N ALA A 145 -1.28 -8.77 0.87
CA ALA A 145 -1.28 -7.47 0.21
C ALA A 145 -2.41 -7.37 -0.82
N ALA A 146 -2.61 -8.39 -1.66
CA ALA A 146 -3.69 -8.40 -2.66
C ALA A 146 -5.09 -8.43 -2.01
N ILE A 147 -5.29 -9.19 -0.92
CA ILE A 147 -6.54 -9.13 -0.13
C ILE A 147 -6.75 -7.72 0.41
N GLY A 148 -5.68 -7.08 0.88
CA GLY A 148 -5.74 -5.70 1.38
C GLY A 148 -5.93 -4.65 0.29
N VAL A 149 -5.79 -4.97 -1.01
CA VAL A 149 -6.28 -4.14 -2.11
C VAL A 149 -7.79 -4.34 -2.27
N VAL A 150 -8.23 -5.58 -2.37
CA VAL A 150 -9.63 -5.94 -2.68
C VAL A 150 -10.61 -5.54 -1.57
N GLN A 151 -10.30 -5.88 -0.32
CA GLN A 151 -11.26 -5.70 0.78
C GLN A 151 -11.62 -4.23 1.03
N PRO A 152 -10.67 -3.25 1.08
CA PRO A 152 -11.03 -1.86 1.22
C PRO A 152 -11.87 -1.32 0.05
N LEU A 153 -11.56 -1.71 -1.19
CA LEU A 153 -12.36 -1.30 -2.36
C LEU A 153 -13.82 -1.76 -2.25
N LEU A 154 -14.03 -3.01 -1.80
CA LEU A 154 -15.37 -3.55 -1.59
C LEU A 154 -16.08 -2.97 -0.36
N GLU A 155 -15.33 -2.71 0.72
CA GLU A 155 -15.93 -2.23 1.99
C GLU A 155 -16.37 -0.78 1.91
N HIS A 156 -15.61 0.03 1.18
CA HIS A 156 -15.88 1.45 1.00
C HIS A 156 -16.61 1.76 -0.32
N ASP A 157 -17.00 0.74 -1.07
CA ASP A 157 -17.70 0.87 -2.37
C ASP A 157 -16.99 1.84 -3.32
N LEU A 158 -15.66 1.65 -3.45
CA LEU A 158 -14.82 2.54 -4.25
C LEU A 158 -14.80 2.10 -5.72
N ASP A 159 -15.15 3.02 -6.61
CA ASP A 159 -14.90 2.88 -8.05
C ASP A 159 -13.42 3.21 -8.33
N PHE A 160 -12.62 2.17 -8.55
CA PHE A 160 -11.16 2.29 -8.64
C PHE A 160 -10.61 1.45 -9.79
N ASP A 161 -10.05 2.10 -10.80
CA ASP A 161 -9.45 1.41 -11.95
C ASP A 161 -8.10 0.78 -11.56
N LEU A 162 -8.13 -0.54 -11.33
CA LEU A 162 -6.93 -1.32 -11.00
C LEU A 162 -5.95 -1.40 -12.17
N ASN A 163 -6.42 -1.42 -13.42
CA ASN A 163 -5.55 -1.46 -14.60
C ASN A 163 -4.72 -0.18 -14.70
N GLU A 164 -5.39 0.97 -14.55
CA GLU A 164 -4.73 2.28 -14.54
C GLU A 164 -3.77 2.38 -13.36
N ALA A 165 -4.17 2.02 -12.16
CA ALA A 165 -3.33 2.06 -10.97
C ALA A 165 -2.08 1.18 -11.09
N ILE A 166 -2.21 -0.04 -11.64
CA ILE A 166 -1.07 -0.93 -11.91
C ILE A 166 -0.16 -0.32 -12.99
N ALA A 167 -0.72 0.29 -14.03
CA ALA A 167 0.07 0.94 -15.08
C ALA A 167 0.88 2.12 -14.55
N GLU A 168 0.27 3.00 -13.76
CA GLU A 168 0.98 4.12 -13.10
C GLU A 168 2.06 3.61 -12.15
N THR A 169 1.75 2.58 -11.35
CA THR A 169 2.73 1.96 -10.47
C THR A 169 3.92 1.39 -11.23
N ALA A 170 3.68 0.75 -12.39
CA ALA A 170 4.71 0.15 -13.22
C ALA A 170 5.72 1.18 -13.75
N LYS A 171 5.28 2.37 -14.14
CA LYS A 171 6.14 3.46 -14.64
C LYS A 171 7.16 3.94 -13.60
N LEU A 172 6.85 3.79 -12.32
CA LEU A 172 7.67 4.30 -11.22
C LEU A 172 8.65 3.25 -10.65
N GLN A 173 8.55 1.98 -11.06
CA GLN A 173 9.45 0.94 -10.56
C GLN A 173 10.89 1.15 -11.08
N PRO A 174 11.93 0.86 -10.26
CA PRO A 174 13.32 1.02 -10.67
C PRO A 174 13.81 -0.05 -11.66
N ILE A 175 12.98 -1.05 -11.94
CA ILE A 175 13.22 -2.13 -12.91
C ILE A 175 12.05 -2.20 -13.88
N GLU A 176 12.31 -2.70 -15.07
CA GLU A 176 11.29 -2.82 -16.11
C GLU A 176 10.12 -3.71 -15.67
N VAL A 177 8.91 -3.24 -15.91
CA VAL A 177 7.66 -3.97 -15.67
C VAL A 177 6.99 -4.22 -17.02
N SER A 178 7.13 -5.44 -17.52
CA SER A 178 6.51 -5.85 -18.79
C SER A 178 4.99 -5.90 -18.70
N ASP A 179 4.31 -5.82 -19.84
CA ASP A 179 2.87 -5.99 -19.96
C ASP A 179 2.41 -7.34 -19.38
N GLY A 180 3.20 -8.40 -19.64
CA GLY A 180 2.93 -9.71 -19.04
C GLY A 180 3.04 -9.73 -17.53
N THR A 181 3.90 -8.90 -16.94
CA THR A 181 3.98 -8.77 -15.47
C THR A 181 2.78 -8.00 -14.93
N ARG A 182 2.35 -6.92 -15.60
CA ARG A 182 1.14 -6.16 -15.23
C ARG A 182 -0.11 -7.05 -15.24
N ALA A 183 -0.27 -7.84 -16.31
CA ALA A 183 -1.38 -8.80 -16.43
C ALA A 183 -1.37 -9.85 -15.30
N LYS A 184 -0.19 -10.37 -14.93
CA LYS A 184 -0.06 -11.32 -13.80
C LYS A 184 -0.41 -10.69 -12.46
N VAL A 185 -0.07 -9.42 -12.23
CA VAL A 185 -0.45 -8.71 -10.99
C VAL A 185 -1.96 -8.55 -10.92
N LEU A 186 -2.60 -8.13 -12.02
CA LEU A 186 -4.05 -8.00 -12.10
C LEU A 186 -4.74 -9.35 -11.84
N GLU A 187 -4.37 -10.39 -12.56
CA GLU A 187 -4.89 -11.76 -12.39
C GLU A 187 -4.73 -12.25 -10.93
N PHE A 188 -3.61 -11.92 -10.31
CA PHE A 188 -3.34 -12.28 -8.92
C PHE A 188 -4.30 -11.57 -7.95
N ILE A 189 -4.58 -10.28 -8.17
CA ILE A 189 -5.54 -9.49 -7.37
C ILE A 189 -6.96 -10.01 -7.60
N GLU A 190 -7.36 -10.25 -8.85
CA GLU A 190 -8.66 -10.83 -9.21
C GLU A 190 -8.89 -12.20 -8.57
N GLY A 191 -7.85 -13.03 -8.53
CA GLY A 191 -7.89 -14.29 -7.82
C GLY A 191 -8.22 -14.15 -6.33
N ARG A 192 -7.79 -13.03 -5.70
CA ARG A 192 -8.16 -12.71 -4.30
C ARG A 192 -9.58 -12.15 -4.22
N LEU A 193 -10.00 -11.36 -5.19
CA LEU A 193 -11.38 -10.87 -5.29
C LEU A 193 -12.36 -12.05 -5.34
N ARG A 194 -12.10 -13.06 -6.17
CA ARG A 194 -12.92 -14.29 -6.22
C ARG A 194 -13.07 -14.96 -4.86
N VAL A 195 -11.97 -15.08 -4.13
CA VAL A 195 -11.99 -15.69 -2.78
C VAL A 195 -12.86 -14.84 -1.83
N VAL A 196 -12.62 -13.54 -1.77
CA VAL A 196 -13.35 -12.62 -0.88
C VAL A 196 -14.86 -12.61 -1.21
N LEU A 197 -15.23 -12.56 -2.49
CA LEU A 197 -16.65 -12.58 -2.90
C LEU A 197 -17.34 -13.88 -2.49
N ARG A 198 -16.66 -15.04 -2.63
CA ARG A 198 -17.20 -16.33 -2.19
C ARG A 198 -17.35 -16.40 -0.67
N GLU A 199 -16.37 -15.91 0.09
CA GLU A 199 -16.43 -15.83 1.56
C GLU A 199 -17.58 -14.91 2.04
N ARG A 200 -17.96 -13.91 1.24
CA ARG A 200 -19.14 -13.06 1.47
C ARG A 200 -20.48 -13.74 1.11
N GLY A 201 -20.46 -15.01 0.67
CA GLY A 201 -21.66 -15.80 0.40
C GLY A 201 -22.19 -15.72 -1.04
N ASN A 202 -21.44 -15.10 -1.97
CA ASN A 202 -21.84 -15.09 -3.38
C ASN A 202 -21.64 -16.48 -4.03
N ALA A 203 -22.60 -16.91 -4.86
CA ALA A 203 -22.55 -18.18 -5.54
C ALA A 203 -21.35 -18.25 -6.52
N HIS A 204 -20.71 -19.42 -6.58
CA HIS A 204 -19.47 -19.63 -7.34
C HIS A 204 -19.62 -19.31 -8.84
N ASP A 205 -20.72 -19.78 -9.43
CA ASP A 205 -21.08 -19.57 -10.83
C ASP A 205 -21.32 -18.10 -11.16
N VAL A 206 -21.97 -17.35 -10.26
CA VAL A 206 -22.20 -15.91 -10.40
C VAL A 206 -20.88 -15.14 -10.38
N VAL A 207 -20.00 -15.44 -9.41
CA VAL A 207 -18.68 -14.80 -9.31
C VAL A 207 -17.85 -15.07 -10.56
N ASP A 208 -17.82 -16.33 -11.03
CA ASP A 208 -17.03 -16.70 -12.21
C ASP A 208 -17.62 -16.12 -13.50
N ALA A 209 -18.97 -16.01 -13.62
CA ALA A 209 -19.61 -15.38 -14.77
C ALA A 209 -19.27 -13.89 -14.87
N ILE A 210 -19.26 -13.17 -13.76
CA ILE A 210 -18.96 -11.73 -13.74
C ILE A 210 -17.46 -11.49 -14.02
N LEU A 211 -16.56 -12.19 -13.32
CA LEU A 211 -15.11 -12.01 -13.45
C LEU A 211 -14.51 -12.71 -14.67
N GLY A 212 -15.26 -13.56 -15.36
CA GLY A 212 -14.83 -14.19 -16.62
C GLY A 212 -15.22 -13.42 -17.87
N GLN A 213 -15.95 -12.31 -17.73
CA GLN A 213 -16.37 -11.42 -18.82
C GLN A 213 -15.57 -10.10 -18.86
N ALA A 214 -14.64 -9.89 -17.91
CA ALA A 214 -13.84 -8.67 -17.78
C ALA A 214 -12.54 -8.74 -18.57
#